data_9240e4c977480a764e664f19d3a55872
#
_entry.id   9240e4c977480a764e664f19d3a55872
#
_cell.length_a   1.000
_cell.length_b   1.000
_cell.length_c   1.000
_cell.angle_alpha   90.00
_cell.angle_beta   90.00
_cell.angle_gamma   90.00
#
_symmetry.space_group_name_H-M   'P 1'
#
loop_
_entity.id
_entity.type
_entity.pdbx_description
1 polymer ?
#
loop_
_entity_poly.entity_id
_entity_poly.type
_entity_poly.pdbx_seq_one_letter_code
_entity_poly.pdbx_strand_id
1 'polypeptide(L)'
;RPSTYADILSKLTDRKYILLKQKRYEPSDMGRLVSNFLNKSFCDYVSDEFTSQMENDLDAISNGQKTKKAVLDEFWEPLINGVSGVSETITRKDVNPQRYLGDHPELTRPIFARMTKNGPAVQMGDMDSGEKLEWAALKEEQSLFTVNLEDACELLKKPEDNILGHHPD
;
A
#
# COMPACT_ATOMS: atom_id res chain seq x y z
N ARG A 1 -10.73 16.97 14.17
CA ARG A 1 -10.76 17.60 15.52
C ARG A 1 -9.88 16.82 16.47
N PRO A 2 -9.22 17.44 17.46
CA PRO A 2 -8.29 16.75 18.37
C PRO A 2 -8.84 15.49 19.04
N SER A 3 -10.13 15.47 19.36
CA SER A 3 -10.82 14.33 19.98
C SER A 3 -10.85 13.06 19.12
N THR A 4 -10.62 13.15 17.80
CA THR A 4 -10.67 12.01 16.89
C THR A 4 -9.29 11.41 16.58
N TYR A 5 -8.20 12.04 17.00
CA TYR A 5 -6.84 11.58 16.68
C TYR A 5 -6.54 10.18 17.22
N ALA A 6 -6.93 9.87 18.44
CA ALA A 6 -6.68 8.57 19.04
C ALA A 6 -7.36 7.45 18.23
N ASP A 7 -8.61 7.66 17.84
CA ASP A 7 -9.38 6.69 17.03
C ASP A 7 -8.81 6.52 15.63
N ILE A 8 -8.34 7.62 15.02
CA ILE A 8 -7.69 7.58 13.70
C ILE A 8 -6.40 6.77 13.77
N LEU A 9 -5.53 7.05 14.75
CA LEU A 9 -4.27 6.32 14.93
C LEU A 9 -4.50 4.83 15.20
N SER A 10 -5.50 4.49 16.04
CA SER A 10 -5.89 3.10 16.28
C SER A 10 -6.29 2.41 14.98
N LYS A 11 -7.18 3.00 14.20
CA LYS A 11 -7.64 2.46 12.92
C LYS A 11 -6.52 2.29 11.89
N LEU A 12 -5.57 3.25 11.83
CA LEU A 12 -4.43 3.16 10.93
C LEU A 12 -3.49 2.02 11.34
N THR A 13 -3.30 1.80 12.63
CA THR A 13 -2.50 0.70 13.19
C THR A 13 -3.18 -0.65 12.95
N ASP A 14 -4.48 -0.76 13.24
CA ASP A 14 -5.28 -1.99 13.05
C ASP A 14 -5.28 -2.44 11.58
N ARG A 15 -5.33 -1.47 10.66
CA ARG A 15 -5.24 -1.71 9.22
C ARG A 15 -3.81 -1.90 8.71
N LYS A 16 -2.82 -1.82 9.58
CA LYS A 16 -1.40 -1.94 9.26
C LYS A 16 -0.92 -0.91 8.23
N TYR A 17 -1.52 0.27 8.19
CA TYR A 17 -1.04 1.39 7.37
C TYR A 17 0.14 2.11 8.02
N ILE A 18 0.18 2.10 9.36
CA ILE A 18 1.30 2.57 10.17
C ILE A 18 1.74 1.48 11.16
N LEU A 19 3.02 1.51 11.50
CA LEU A 19 3.65 0.62 12.46
C LEU A 19 4.17 1.45 13.63
N LEU A 20 3.98 0.97 14.85
CA LEU A 20 4.55 1.60 16.04
C LEU A 20 5.90 0.95 16.33
N LYS A 21 7.00 1.67 16.02
CA LYS A 21 8.38 1.24 16.31
C LYS A 21 9.02 2.21 17.29
N GLN A 22 9.56 1.71 18.39
CA GLN A 22 10.26 2.53 19.39
C GLN A 22 9.47 3.79 19.83
N LYS A 23 8.16 3.65 20.06
CA LYS A 23 7.23 4.73 20.39
C LYS A 23 7.05 5.80 19.31
N ARG A 24 7.41 5.51 18.05
CA ARG A 24 7.19 6.37 16.89
C ARG A 24 6.34 5.65 15.86
N TYR A 25 5.47 6.39 15.19
CA TYR A 25 4.71 5.86 14.08
C TYR A 25 5.52 5.98 12.79
N GLU A 26 5.63 4.86 12.09
CA GLU A 26 6.26 4.78 10.77
C GLU A 26 5.24 4.27 9.75
N PRO A 27 5.18 4.85 8.55
CA PRO A 27 4.31 4.33 7.51
C PRO A 27 4.80 2.97 7.03
N SER A 28 3.90 2.00 6.96
CA SER A 28 4.17 0.70 6.35
C SER A 28 4.22 0.82 4.80
N ASP A 29 4.71 -0.21 4.13
CA ASP A 29 4.68 -0.26 2.67
C ASP A 29 3.25 -0.17 2.12
N MET A 30 2.28 -0.85 2.76
CA MET A 30 0.87 -0.74 2.43
C MET A 30 0.36 0.70 2.63
N GLY A 31 0.70 1.34 3.74
CA GLY A 31 0.33 2.73 4.00
C GLY A 31 0.87 3.69 2.95
N ARG A 32 2.13 3.51 2.54
CA ARG A 32 2.75 4.30 1.46
C ARG A 32 2.05 4.09 0.11
N LEU A 33 1.74 2.84 -0.26
CA LEU A 33 1.02 2.54 -1.50
C LEU A 33 -0.37 3.18 -1.52
N VAL A 34 -1.14 3.05 -0.43
CA VAL A 34 -2.47 3.65 -0.30
C VAL A 34 -2.39 5.18 -0.35
N SER A 35 -1.45 5.78 0.39
CA SER A 35 -1.25 7.24 0.39
C SER A 35 -0.88 7.75 -1.01
N ASN A 36 0.04 7.10 -1.69
CA ASN A 36 0.43 7.46 -3.05
C ASN A 36 -0.76 7.36 -4.04
N PHE A 37 -1.55 6.29 -3.93
CA PHE A 37 -2.76 6.12 -4.73
C PHE A 37 -3.77 7.22 -4.49
N LEU A 38 -4.08 7.53 -3.23
CA LEU A 38 -5.03 8.57 -2.87
C LEU A 38 -4.55 9.95 -3.32
N ASN A 39 -3.28 10.28 -3.10
CA ASN A 39 -2.71 11.56 -3.55
C ASN A 39 -2.73 11.71 -5.09
N LYS A 40 -2.54 10.61 -5.83
CA LYS A 40 -2.57 10.64 -7.30
C LYS A 40 -3.99 10.75 -7.86
N SER A 41 -4.95 10.05 -7.25
CA SER A 41 -6.29 9.85 -7.81
C SER A 41 -7.37 10.69 -7.16
N PHE A 42 -7.13 11.17 -5.93
CA PHE A 42 -8.10 11.86 -5.08
C PHE A 42 -7.45 13.01 -4.30
N CYS A 43 -6.48 13.72 -4.90
CA CYS A 43 -5.74 14.79 -4.25
C CYS A 43 -6.65 15.86 -3.62
N ASP A 44 -7.75 16.20 -4.29
CA ASP A 44 -8.70 17.21 -3.82
C ASP A 44 -9.40 16.81 -2.51
N TYR A 45 -9.51 15.50 -2.23
CA TYR A 45 -10.18 14.97 -1.02
C TYR A 45 -9.24 14.64 0.14
N VAL A 46 -7.93 14.55 -0.12
CA VAL A 46 -6.92 14.23 0.90
C VAL A 46 -6.06 15.43 1.28
N SER A 47 -6.43 16.62 0.80
CA SER A 47 -5.74 17.87 1.12
C SER A 47 -6.16 18.43 2.48
N ASP A 48 -5.29 19.24 3.08
CA ASP A 48 -5.60 19.96 4.32
C ASP A 48 -6.69 21.01 4.09
N GLU A 49 -6.71 21.61 2.90
CA GLU A 49 -7.72 22.59 2.47
C GLU A 49 -9.11 21.98 2.45
N PHE A 50 -9.26 20.79 1.88
CA PHE A 50 -10.52 20.05 1.85
C PHE A 50 -11.02 19.75 3.27
N THR A 51 -10.13 19.27 4.14
CA THR A 51 -10.49 18.97 5.53
C THR A 51 -10.94 20.22 6.26
N SER A 52 -10.23 21.33 6.09
CA SER A 52 -10.58 22.62 6.69
C SER A 52 -11.92 23.16 6.17
N GLN A 53 -12.14 23.07 4.84
CA GLN A 53 -13.41 23.50 4.25
C GLN A 53 -14.59 22.66 4.75
N MET A 54 -14.42 21.34 4.84
CA MET A 54 -15.46 20.46 5.37
C MET A 54 -15.81 20.79 6.84
N GLU A 55 -14.82 21.09 7.68
CA GLU A 55 -15.09 21.52 9.05
C GLU A 55 -15.86 22.85 9.11
N ASN A 56 -15.51 23.82 8.25
CA ASN A 56 -16.23 25.09 8.14
C ASN A 56 -17.68 24.86 7.68
N ASP A 57 -17.91 23.97 6.74
CA ASP A 57 -19.25 23.62 6.24
C ASP A 57 -20.11 22.94 7.33
N LEU A 58 -19.50 22.06 8.14
CA LEU A 58 -20.18 21.46 9.29
C LEU A 58 -20.56 22.51 10.34
N ASP A 59 -19.70 23.47 10.60
CA ASP A 59 -19.98 24.57 11.51
C ASP A 59 -21.09 25.51 10.95
N ALA A 60 -21.07 25.76 9.63
CA ALA A 60 -22.13 26.51 8.95
C ALA A 60 -23.50 25.81 9.03
N ILE A 61 -23.53 24.47 8.94
CA ILE A 61 -24.76 23.69 9.16
C ILE A 61 -25.24 23.86 10.60
N SER A 62 -24.33 23.73 11.58
CA SER A 62 -24.65 23.88 12.99
C SER A 62 -25.24 25.27 13.33
N ASN A 63 -24.76 26.32 12.63
CA ASN A 63 -25.22 27.68 12.78
C ASN A 63 -26.45 28.03 11.91
N GLY A 64 -27.02 27.07 11.18
CA GLY A 64 -28.18 27.27 10.31
C GLY A 64 -27.91 28.08 9.04
N GLN A 65 -26.65 28.28 8.66
CA GLN A 65 -26.23 29.06 7.48
C GLN A 65 -26.22 28.21 6.20
N LYS A 66 -25.98 26.91 6.31
CA LYS A 66 -26.05 25.93 5.23
C LYS A 66 -26.98 24.78 5.61
N THR A 67 -27.54 24.11 4.62
CA THR A 67 -28.28 22.84 4.84
C THR A 67 -27.35 21.65 4.66
N LYS A 68 -27.59 20.58 5.43
CA LYS A 68 -26.88 19.31 5.28
C LYS A 68 -26.95 18.80 3.83
N LYS A 69 -28.14 18.97 3.19
CA LYS A 69 -28.34 18.51 1.81
C LYS A 69 -27.43 19.24 0.84
N ALA A 70 -27.33 20.57 0.93
CA ALA A 70 -26.49 21.36 0.03
C ALA A 70 -25.02 20.92 0.13
N VAL A 71 -24.49 20.75 1.36
CA VAL A 71 -23.10 20.32 1.56
C VAL A 71 -22.87 18.89 1.03
N LEU A 72 -23.83 17.99 1.20
CA LEU A 72 -23.72 16.62 0.66
C LEU A 72 -23.78 16.60 -0.88
N ASP A 73 -24.64 17.40 -1.49
CA ASP A 73 -24.75 17.47 -2.95
C ASP A 73 -23.46 18.04 -3.57
N GLU A 74 -22.89 19.10 -2.97
CA GLU A 74 -21.59 19.68 -3.38
C GLU A 74 -20.44 18.68 -3.29
N PHE A 75 -20.45 17.80 -2.29
CA PHE A 75 -19.43 16.77 -2.07
C PHE A 75 -19.61 15.53 -2.93
N TRP A 76 -20.87 15.04 -3.04
CA TRP A 76 -21.15 13.71 -3.56
C TRP A 76 -20.97 13.59 -5.06
N GLU A 77 -21.48 14.54 -5.86
CA GLU A 77 -21.39 14.48 -7.31
C GLU A 77 -19.94 14.47 -7.83
N PRO A 78 -19.05 15.37 -7.40
CA PRO A 78 -17.66 15.32 -7.82
C PRO A 78 -16.95 14.03 -7.38
N LEU A 79 -17.24 13.54 -6.16
CA LEU A 79 -16.64 12.32 -5.64
C LEU A 79 -17.03 11.10 -6.46
N ILE A 80 -18.33 10.91 -6.76
CA ILE A 80 -18.79 9.72 -7.49
C ILE A 80 -18.27 9.73 -8.93
N ASN A 81 -18.20 10.90 -9.56
CA ASN A 81 -17.63 11.07 -10.89
C ASN A 81 -16.12 10.76 -10.88
N GLY A 82 -15.40 11.22 -9.87
CA GLY A 82 -13.99 10.89 -9.65
C GLY A 82 -13.77 9.39 -9.47
N VAL A 83 -14.57 8.73 -8.64
CA VAL A 83 -14.50 7.27 -8.41
C VAL A 83 -14.77 6.51 -9.71
N SER A 84 -15.78 6.91 -10.51
CA SER A 84 -16.09 6.29 -11.79
C SER A 84 -14.93 6.43 -12.78
N GLY A 85 -14.38 7.64 -12.92
CA GLY A 85 -13.23 7.90 -13.80
C GLY A 85 -11.97 7.12 -13.39
N VAL A 86 -11.70 7.03 -12.09
CA VAL A 86 -10.59 6.23 -11.56
C VAL A 86 -10.81 4.74 -11.84
N SER A 87 -12.03 4.23 -11.64
CA SER A 87 -12.37 2.82 -11.88
C SER A 87 -12.18 2.40 -13.35
N GLU A 88 -12.39 3.33 -14.30
CA GLU A 88 -12.22 3.07 -15.72
C GLU A 88 -10.77 3.18 -16.20
N THR A 89 -9.97 4.04 -15.57
CA THR A 89 -8.63 4.39 -16.04
C THR A 89 -7.50 3.73 -15.29
N ILE A 90 -7.71 3.37 -14.01
CA ILE A 90 -6.66 2.83 -13.16
C ILE A 90 -6.66 1.31 -13.17
N THR A 91 -5.50 0.75 -13.53
CA THR A 91 -5.26 -0.68 -13.49
C THR A 91 -4.70 -1.13 -12.13
N ARG A 92 -4.75 -2.44 -11.88
CA ARG A 92 -4.13 -3.02 -10.68
C ARG A 92 -2.62 -2.73 -10.61
N LYS A 93 -1.95 -2.58 -11.74
CA LYS A 93 -0.51 -2.24 -11.82
C LYS A 93 -0.24 -0.83 -11.33
N ASP A 94 -1.17 0.10 -11.52
CA ASP A 94 -1.04 1.48 -11.07
C ASP A 94 -1.16 1.62 -9.55
N VAL A 95 -2.01 0.80 -8.92
CA VAL A 95 -2.21 0.78 -7.47
C VAL A 95 -1.10 0.02 -6.74
N ASN A 96 -0.61 -1.05 -7.36
CA ASN A 96 0.44 -1.92 -6.81
C ASN A 96 1.55 -2.12 -7.85
N PRO A 97 2.38 -1.11 -8.08
CA PRO A 97 3.44 -1.18 -9.06
C PRO A 97 4.47 -2.23 -8.68
N GLN A 98 4.96 -2.93 -9.70
CA GLN A 98 6.09 -3.82 -9.56
C GLN A 98 7.37 -2.99 -9.67
N ARG A 99 8.26 -3.08 -8.69
CA ARG A 99 9.59 -2.48 -8.77
C ARG A 99 10.59 -3.52 -9.27
N TYR A 100 11.09 -3.34 -10.48
CA TYR A 100 12.15 -4.18 -11.02
C TYR A 100 13.45 -3.95 -10.24
N LEU A 101 14.08 -5.00 -9.76
CA LEU A 101 15.31 -4.97 -8.98
C LEU A 101 16.56 -5.30 -9.83
N GLY A 102 16.37 -6.06 -10.89
CA GLY A 102 17.41 -6.60 -11.75
C GLY A 102 17.17 -8.06 -12.08
N ASP A 103 18.07 -8.66 -12.86
CA ASP A 103 18.03 -10.10 -13.16
C ASP A 103 18.88 -10.89 -12.15
N HIS A 104 18.41 -12.09 -11.82
CA HIS A 104 19.17 -13.01 -10.98
C HIS A 104 20.52 -13.34 -11.61
N PRO A 105 21.67 -13.20 -10.91
CA PRO A 105 23.01 -13.31 -11.50
C PRO A 105 23.28 -14.64 -12.22
N GLU A 106 22.73 -15.73 -11.70
CA GLU A 106 22.97 -17.09 -12.23
C GLU A 106 21.84 -17.58 -13.14
N LEU A 107 20.59 -17.21 -12.82
CA LEU A 107 19.41 -17.75 -13.48
C LEU A 107 18.90 -16.85 -14.63
N THR A 108 19.44 -15.62 -14.74
CA THR A 108 19.02 -14.61 -15.74
C THR A 108 17.50 -14.34 -15.78
N ARG A 109 16.81 -14.56 -14.63
CA ARG A 109 15.38 -14.34 -14.49
C ARG A 109 15.13 -13.00 -13.77
N PRO A 110 14.15 -12.20 -14.23
CA PRO A 110 13.88 -10.90 -13.63
C PRO A 110 13.33 -11.05 -12.20
N ILE A 111 13.80 -10.16 -11.32
CA ILE A 111 13.34 -10.08 -9.94
C ILE A 111 12.60 -8.76 -9.72
N PHE A 112 11.45 -8.85 -9.08
CA PHE A 112 10.59 -7.72 -8.76
C PHE A 112 10.25 -7.69 -7.27
N ALA A 113 10.13 -6.48 -6.73
CA ALA A 113 9.52 -6.25 -5.43
C ALA A 113 8.08 -5.76 -5.61
N ARG A 114 7.12 -6.32 -4.88
CA ARG A 114 5.71 -5.93 -4.95
C ARG A 114 4.93 -6.30 -3.70
N MET A 115 3.77 -5.67 -3.51
CA MET A 115 2.84 -6.03 -2.46
C MET A 115 2.01 -7.26 -2.86
N THR A 116 1.90 -8.23 -1.97
CA THR A 116 1.00 -9.39 -2.09
C THR A 116 -0.11 -9.32 -1.04
N LYS A 117 -1.09 -10.21 -1.14
CA LYS A 117 -2.14 -10.33 -0.10
C LYS A 117 -1.59 -10.70 1.30
N ASN A 118 -0.41 -11.31 1.34
CA ASN A 118 0.24 -11.73 2.58
C ASN A 118 1.28 -10.71 3.08
N GLY A 119 1.51 -9.61 2.36
CA GLY A 119 2.48 -8.58 2.67
C GLY A 119 3.48 -8.32 1.56
N PRO A 120 4.52 -7.52 1.84
CA PRO A 120 5.57 -7.22 0.89
C PRO A 120 6.41 -8.45 0.56
N ALA A 121 6.72 -8.65 -0.71
CA ALA A 121 7.46 -9.82 -1.18
C ALA A 121 8.33 -9.49 -2.40
N VAL A 122 9.33 -10.32 -2.65
CA VAL A 122 10.06 -10.40 -3.90
C VAL A 122 9.55 -11.56 -4.74
N GLN A 123 9.52 -11.36 -6.04
CA GLN A 123 9.08 -12.31 -7.05
C GLN A 123 10.22 -12.51 -8.05
N MET A 124 10.58 -13.76 -8.37
CA MET A 124 11.45 -14.08 -9.48
C MET A 124 10.65 -14.69 -10.62
N GLY A 125 10.87 -14.20 -11.83
CA GLY A 125 10.13 -14.53 -13.05
C GLY A 125 9.06 -13.50 -13.41
N ASP A 126 8.68 -13.46 -14.67
CA ASP A 126 7.63 -12.59 -15.19
C ASP A 126 6.28 -13.32 -15.18
N MET A 127 5.22 -12.63 -14.77
CA MET A 127 3.85 -13.17 -14.75
C MET A 127 3.33 -13.48 -16.17
N ASP A 128 3.84 -12.78 -17.16
CA ASP A 128 3.39 -12.91 -18.55
C ASP A 128 4.19 -13.98 -19.33
N SER A 129 5.28 -14.53 -18.74
CA SER A 129 6.14 -15.53 -19.40
C SER A 129 5.62 -16.97 -19.34
N GLY A 130 4.61 -17.25 -18.52
CA GLY A 130 4.10 -18.60 -18.26
C GLY A 130 5.05 -19.52 -17.46
N GLU A 131 6.18 -19.00 -17.00
CA GLU A 131 7.12 -19.73 -16.16
C GLU A 131 6.66 -19.81 -14.70
N LYS A 132 7.19 -20.81 -13.98
CA LYS A 132 6.93 -20.94 -12.55
C LYS A 132 7.53 -19.75 -11.80
N LEU A 133 6.67 -19.00 -11.13
CA LEU A 133 7.08 -17.89 -10.28
C LEU A 133 7.60 -18.40 -8.95
N GLU A 134 8.69 -17.80 -8.48
CA GLU A 134 9.20 -18.04 -7.13
C GLU A 134 9.01 -16.78 -6.29
N TRP A 135 8.68 -16.98 -5.00
CA TRP A 135 8.30 -15.91 -4.11
C TRP A 135 9.02 -16.03 -2.77
N ALA A 136 9.43 -14.90 -2.22
CA ALA A 136 9.92 -14.83 -0.86
C ALA A 136 9.35 -13.57 -0.18
N ALA A 137 8.89 -13.71 1.07
CA ALA A 137 8.43 -12.58 1.87
C ALA A 137 9.62 -11.73 2.30
N LEU A 138 9.44 -10.42 2.34
CA LEU A 138 10.41 -9.50 2.93
C LEU A 138 10.45 -9.68 4.46
N LYS A 139 11.64 -9.48 5.05
CA LYS A 139 11.81 -9.43 6.50
C LYS A 139 11.18 -8.15 7.07
N GLU A 140 10.86 -8.13 8.36
CA GLU A 140 10.20 -6.97 9.00
C GLU A 140 10.97 -5.65 8.88
N GLU A 141 12.30 -5.72 8.73
CA GLU A 141 13.17 -4.56 8.60
C GLU A 141 13.34 -4.08 7.16
N GLN A 142 12.86 -4.86 6.17
CA GLN A 142 12.95 -4.57 4.75
C GLN A 142 11.65 -3.94 4.23
N SER A 143 11.78 -3.09 3.22
CA SER A 143 10.66 -2.42 2.56
C SER A 143 10.71 -2.64 1.06
N LEU A 144 9.54 -2.68 0.41
CA LEU A 144 9.40 -2.71 -1.04
C LEU A 144 10.18 -1.58 -1.74
N PHE A 145 10.31 -0.44 -1.05
CA PHE A 145 10.92 0.77 -1.60
C PHE A 145 12.45 0.77 -1.47
N THR A 146 13.00 -0.02 -0.56
CA THR A 146 14.43 0.00 -0.24
C THR A 146 15.16 -1.31 -0.53
N VAL A 147 14.47 -2.45 -0.59
CA VAL A 147 15.09 -3.75 -0.89
C VAL A 147 15.89 -3.69 -2.19
N ASN A 148 17.10 -4.22 -2.18
CA ASN A 148 17.99 -4.29 -3.33
C ASN A 148 18.00 -5.69 -3.97
N LEU A 149 18.73 -5.86 -5.07
CA LEU A 149 18.84 -7.13 -5.78
C LEU A 149 19.56 -8.20 -4.94
N GLU A 150 20.59 -7.84 -4.20
CA GLU A 150 21.37 -8.77 -3.38
C GLU A 150 20.50 -9.38 -2.26
N ASP A 151 19.78 -8.52 -1.53
CA ASP A 151 18.82 -8.93 -0.51
C ASP A 151 17.74 -9.85 -1.10
N ALA A 152 17.22 -9.50 -2.27
CA ALA A 152 16.19 -10.29 -2.95
C ALA A 152 16.70 -11.67 -3.36
N CYS A 153 17.92 -11.76 -3.88
CA CYS A 153 18.54 -13.05 -4.21
C CYS A 153 18.76 -13.90 -2.96
N GLU A 154 19.16 -13.29 -1.83
CA GLU A 154 19.32 -14.01 -0.57
C GLU A 154 17.97 -14.58 -0.06
N LEU A 155 16.90 -13.79 -0.13
CA LEU A 155 15.56 -14.20 0.26
C LEU A 155 15.02 -15.35 -0.62
N LEU A 156 15.36 -15.36 -1.92
CA LEU A 156 14.93 -16.35 -2.88
C LEU A 156 15.76 -17.65 -2.86
N LYS A 157 16.92 -17.65 -2.18
CA LYS A 157 17.66 -18.89 -1.93
C LYS A 157 16.77 -19.84 -1.15
N LYS A 158 16.50 -21.00 -1.75
CA LYS A 158 15.83 -22.08 -1.02
C LYS A 158 16.72 -22.46 0.16
N PRO A 159 16.16 -22.67 1.36
CA PRO A 159 16.92 -23.33 2.40
C PRO A 159 17.42 -24.65 1.79
N GLU A 160 18.73 -24.91 1.89
CA GLU A 160 19.28 -26.22 1.54
C GLU A 160 18.41 -27.24 2.26
N ASP A 161 17.94 -28.26 1.53
CA ASP A 161 17.14 -29.33 2.11
C ASP A 161 17.91 -29.87 3.31
N ASN A 162 17.47 -29.54 4.51
CA ASN A 162 17.99 -30.14 5.73
C ASN A 162 17.57 -31.59 5.70
N ILE A 163 18.37 -32.42 5.04
CA ILE A 163 18.25 -33.87 5.10
C ILE A 163 18.57 -34.25 6.55
N LEU A 164 17.54 -34.50 7.34
CA LEU A 164 17.66 -34.88 8.75
C LEU A 164 18.26 -36.29 8.92
N GLY A 165 18.76 -36.91 7.85
CA GLY A 165 19.34 -38.23 7.81
C GLY A 165 18.47 -39.25 7.08
N HIS A 166 19.08 -40.31 6.54
CA HIS A 166 18.36 -41.49 6.07
C HIS A 166 17.91 -42.33 7.26
N HIS A 167 16.64 -42.74 7.25
CA HIS A 167 16.14 -43.71 8.22
C HIS A 167 16.91 -45.01 7.99
N PRO A 168 17.59 -45.61 8.99
CA PRO A 168 18.16 -46.93 8.85
C PRO A 168 17.00 -47.91 8.71
N ASP A 169 16.99 -48.72 7.61
CA ASP A 169 16.07 -49.82 7.41
C ASP A 169 16.27 -50.92 8.51
#